data_4f119e802b7b5f9533e20fe8a589b08a
#
_entry.id   4f119e802b7b5f9533e20fe8a589b08a
#
_cell.length_a   1.000
_cell.length_b   1.000
_cell.length_c   1.000
_cell.angle_alpha   90.00
_cell.angle_beta   90.00
_cell.angle_gamma   90.00
#
_symmetry.space_group_name_H-M   'P 1'
#
loop_
_entity.id
_entity.type
_entity.pdbx_description
1 polymer ?
#
loop_
_entity_poly.entity_id
_entity_poly.type
_entity_poly.pdbx_seq_one_letter_code
_entity_poly.pdbx_strand_id
1 'polypeptide(L)' 'MKELTKRQGEVLDVIKDQITKTGMPPTRVELARILGFKSANAAEEHLKALARKGAIEILSGTSRGIRVVSEHK' A
#
# COMPACT_ATOMS: atom_id res chain seq x y z
N MET A 1 0.97 6.60 -15.18
CA MET A 1 0.23 6.20 -13.98
C MET A 1 -0.93 7.14 -13.74
N LYS A 2 -2.05 6.60 -13.31
CA LYS A 2 -3.19 7.43 -13.00
C LYS A 2 -2.95 8.22 -11.72
N GLU A 3 -3.61 9.34 -11.66
CA GLU A 3 -3.46 10.20 -10.52
C GLU A 3 -4.05 9.57 -9.28
N LEU A 4 -3.35 9.70 -8.16
CA LEU A 4 -3.82 9.16 -6.90
C LEU A 4 -4.59 10.22 -6.12
N THR A 5 -5.61 9.78 -5.38
CA THR A 5 -6.26 10.69 -4.44
C THR A 5 -5.30 10.97 -3.30
N LYS A 6 -5.61 11.99 -2.51
CA LYS A 6 -4.76 12.33 -1.39
C LYS A 6 -4.58 11.15 -0.44
N ARG A 7 -5.68 10.46 -0.11
CA ARG A 7 -5.59 9.33 0.81
C ARG A 7 -4.80 8.17 0.19
N GLN A 8 -4.98 7.93 -1.10
CA GLN A 8 -4.22 6.90 -1.78
C GLN A 8 -2.73 7.22 -1.76
N GLY A 9 -2.39 8.49 -1.95
CA GLY A 9 -1.00 8.91 -1.86
C GLY A 9 -0.43 8.68 -0.48
N GLU A 10 -1.21 8.94 0.57
CA GLU A 10 -0.76 8.69 1.94
C GLU A 10 -0.49 7.21 2.18
N VAL A 11 -1.38 6.35 1.68
CA VAL A 11 -1.19 4.91 1.83
C VAL A 11 0.10 4.48 1.13
N LEU A 12 0.31 4.96 -0.08
CA LEU A 12 1.50 4.60 -0.83
C LEU A 12 2.76 5.10 -0.13
N ASP A 13 2.72 6.30 0.44
CA ASP A 13 3.86 6.87 1.15
C ASP A 13 4.23 6.02 2.36
N VAL A 14 3.24 5.52 3.10
CA VAL A 14 3.50 4.67 4.24
C VAL A 14 4.15 3.36 3.80
N ILE A 15 3.65 2.79 2.69
CA ILE A 15 4.23 1.57 2.17
C ILE A 15 5.70 1.78 1.82
N LYS A 16 6.01 2.85 1.10
CA LYS A 16 7.38 3.14 0.71
C LYS A 16 8.27 3.38 1.92
N ASP A 17 7.74 4.11 2.90
CA ASP A 17 8.49 4.43 4.10
C ASP A 17 8.83 3.16 4.89
N GLN A 18 7.87 2.25 5.01
CA GLN A 18 8.12 1.01 5.73
C GLN A 18 9.16 0.15 5.01
N ILE A 19 9.10 0.09 3.69
CA ILE A 19 10.08 -0.66 2.94
C ILE A 19 11.48 -0.06 3.14
N THR A 20 11.57 1.26 3.13
CA THR A 20 12.85 1.94 3.33
C THR A 20 13.41 1.67 4.72
N LYS A 21 12.56 1.67 5.73
CA LYS A 21 13.02 1.53 7.11
C LYS A 21 13.26 0.10 7.52
N THR A 22 12.43 -0.82 7.05
CA THR A 22 12.50 -2.20 7.53
C THR A 22 12.87 -3.20 6.44
N GLY A 23 12.86 -2.80 5.20
CA GLY A 23 13.10 -3.70 4.08
C GLY A 23 11.88 -4.50 3.66
N MET A 24 10.75 -4.30 4.33
CA MET A 24 9.54 -5.07 4.04
C MET A 24 8.33 -4.15 4.02
N PRO A 25 7.34 -4.47 3.16
CA PRO A 25 6.10 -3.71 3.18
C PRO A 25 5.30 -4.01 4.44
N PRO A 26 4.39 -3.13 4.82
CA PRO A 26 3.55 -3.37 5.99
C PRO A 26 2.46 -4.40 5.67
N THR A 27 1.94 -5.03 6.72
CA THR A 27 0.73 -5.82 6.57
C THR A 27 -0.46 -4.89 6.54
N ARG A 28 -1.62 -5.44 6.19
CA ARG A 28 -2.85 -4.63 6.19
C ARG A 28 -3.19 -4.14 7.58
N VAL A 29 -2.96 -4.98 8.59
CA VAL A 29 -3.19 -4.57 9.97
C VAL A 29 -2.27 -3.43 10.37
N GLU A 30 -1.00 -3.52 9.98
CA GLU A 30 -0.05 -2.46 10.26
C GLU A 30 -0.43 -1.16 9.57
N LEU A 31 -0.84 -1.25 8.31
CA LEU A 31 -1.30 -0.08 7.58
C LEU A 31 -2.49 0.58 8.27
N ALA A 32 -3.45 -0.25 8.68
CA ALA A 32 -4.64 0.27 9.35
C ALA A 32 -4.26 0.99 10.63
N ARG A 33 -3.32 0.43 11.37
CA ARG A 33 -2.89 1.05 12.62
C ARG A 33 -2.18 2.38 12.37
N ILE A 34 -1.28 2.39 11.41
CA ILE A 34 -0.50 3.59 11.13
C ILE A 34 -1.37 4.73 10.62
N LEU A 35 -2.31 4.39 9.76
CA LEU A 35 -3.13 5.40 9.10
C LEU A 35 -4.45 5.67 9.81
N GLY A 36 -4.74 4.93 10.88
CA GLY A 36 -5.95 5.17 11.64
C GLY A 36 -7.21 4.63 11.01
N PHE A 37 -7.10 3.61 10.17
CA PHE A 37 -8.28 2.97 9.60
C PHE A 37 -8.97 2.12 10.66
N LYS A 38 -10.26 1.92 10.47
CA LYS A 38 -11.03 1.14 11.41
C LYS A 38 -10.70 -0.35 11.41
N SER A 39 -10.24 -0.85 10.28
CA SER A 39 -10.01 -2.28 10.16
C SER A 39 -8.98 -2.54 9.06
N ALA A 40 -8.45 -3.75 9.09
CA ALA A 40 -7.55 -4.18 8.03
C ALA A 40 -8.26 -4.21 6.68
N ASN A 41 -9.58 -4.47 6.70
CA ASN A 41 -10.33 -4.50 5.45
C ASN A 41 -10.38 -3.12 4.80
N ALA A 42 -10.44 -2.06 5.59
CA ALA A 42 -10.38 -0.71 5.04
C ALA A 42 -9.05 -0.47 4.33
N ALA A 43 -7.95 -0.93 4.94
CA ALA A 43 -6.64 -0.82 4.30
C ALA A 43 -6.63 -1.61 2.99
N GLU A 44 -7.21 -2.80 3.00
CA GLU A 44 -7.27 -3.65 1.82
C GLU A 44 -7.97 -2.94 0.66
N GLU A 45 -9.05 -2.22 0.93
CA GLU A 45 -9.76 -1.52 -0.12
C GLU A 45 -8.88 -0.47 -0.79
N HIS A 46 -8.10 0.25 0.02
CA HIS A 46 -7.16 1.22 -0.54
C HIS A 46 -6.07 0.54 -1.35
N LEU A 47 -5.61 -0.62 -0.89
CA LEU A 47 -4.59 -1.35 -1.63
C LEU A 47 -5.11 -1.81 -2.98
N LYS A 48 -6.36 -2.28 -3.00
CA LYS A 48 -6.95 -2.70 -4.27
C LYS A 48 -7.05 -1.53 -5.24
N ALA A 49 -7.41 -0.35 -4.75
CA ALA A 49 -7.49 0.82 -5.60
C ALA A 49 -6.12 1.20 -6.15
N LEU A 50 -5.08 1.14 -5.30
CA LEU A 50 -3.73 1.43 -5.77
C LEU A 50 -3.26 0.42 -6.81
N ALA A 51 -3.62 -0.84 -6.62
CA ALA A 51 -3.24 -1.87 -7.59
C ALA A 51 -3.93 -1.63 -8.93
N ARG A 52 -5.20 -1.24 -8.90
CA ARG A 52 -5.92 -0.94 -10.13
C ARG A 52 -5.31 0.23 -10.88
N LYS A 53 -4.71 1.17 -10.15
CA LYS A 53 -4.06 2.32 -10.77
C LYS A 53 -2.63 2.04 -11.18
N GLY A 54 -2.14 0.84 -10.89
CA GLY A 54 -0.80 0.46 -11.30
C GLY A 54 0.30 0.94 -10.38
N ALA A 55 -0.05 1.46 -9.20
CA ALA A 55 0.96 1.96 -8.28
C ALA A 55 1.63 0.85 -7.48
N ILE A 56 0.91 -0.23 -7.23
CA ILE A 56 1.44 -1.39 -6.51
C ILE A 56 0.93 -2.66 -7.16
N GLU A 57 1.55 -3.78 -6.77
CA GLU A 57 1.04 -5.10 -7.10
C GLU A 57 0.71 -5.81 -5.79
N ILE A 58 -0.37 -6.54 -5.79
CA ILE A 58 -0.76 -7.33 -4.63
C ILE A 58 -0.40 -8.78 -4.91
N LEU A 59 0.41 -9.34 -4.02
CA LEU A 59 0.86 -10.73 -4.16
C LEU A 59 0.02 -11.59 -3.24
N SER A 60 -0.52 -12.68 -3.76
CA SER A 60 -1.35 -13.55 -2.96
C SER A 60 -0.48 -14.49 -2.13
N GLY A 61 -1.07 -15.01 -1.07
CA GLY A 61 -0.42 -16.02 -0.25
C GLY A 61 0.49 -15.49 0.83
N THR A 62 0.53 -14.18 1.04
CA THR A 62 1.36 -13.63 2.10
C THR A 62 0.72 -12.36 2.64
N SER A 63 0.83 -12.17 3.95
CA SER A 63 0.27 -10.99 4.59
C SER A 63 1.03 -9.72 4.27
N ARG A 64 2.27 -9.84 3.81
CA ARG A 64 3.07 -8.69 3.38
C ARG A 64 3.19 -8.66 1.86
N GLY A 65 2.15 -9.07 1.17
CA GLY A 65 2.16 -9.22 -0.27
C GLY A 65 1.90 -7.94 -1.02
N ILE A 66 2.74 -6.94 -0.84
CA ILE A 66 2.63 -5.67 -1.53
C ILE A 66 3.97 -5.36 -2.18
N ARG A 67 3.93 -5.03 -3.45
CA ARG A 67 5.13 -4.61 -4.14
C ARG A 67 4.87 -3.28 -4.81
N VAL A 68 5.72 -2.29 -4.56
CA VAL A 68 5.59 -0.99 -5.20
C VAL A 68 6.11 -1.09 -6.62
N VAL A 69 5.30 -0.62 -7.56
CA VAL A 69 5.69 -0.61 -8.95
C VAL A 69 6.52 0.63 -9.17
N SER A 70 7.76 0.42 -9.60
CA SER A 70 8.62 1.52 -9.91
C SER A 70 8.18 2.16 -11.18
N GLU A 71 8.05 3.46 -11.13
CA GLU A 71 7.65 4.17 -12.29
C GLU A 71 8.81 4.90 -12.83
N HIS A 72 9.20 4.60 -14.00
CA HIS A 72 10.27 5.34 -14.55
C HIS A 72 10.27 5.19 -16.01
N LYS A 73 11.00 5.92 -16.56
CA LYS A 73 10.97 6.01 -17.98
C LYS A 73 12.21 5.65 -18.58
#